data_baef009c9f466fe09c0dcfc91575a419
#
_entry.id   baef009c9f466fe09c0dcfc91575a419
#
_cell.length_a   1.000
_cell.length_b   1.000
_cell.length_c   1.000
_cell.angle_alpha   90.00
_cell.angle_beta   90.00
_cell.angle_gamma   90.00
#
_symmetry.space_group_name_H-M   'P 1'
#
loop_
_entity.id
_entity.type
_entity.pdbx_description
1 polymer ?
#
loop_
_entity_poly.entity_id
_entity_poly.type
_entity_poly.pdbx_seq_one_letter_code
_entity_poly.pdbx_strand_id
1 'polypeptide(L)'
;FGTHVVARNRHGAIGIDDERRADHASVSGMVERLPVDNPDVFSVYDKFAQQNHGALFRSDFHWEEYWRFENEDERTAAVYYDSNHEPRGVLFYWVAEEIFHVKEMFYLDQEARNGLWNFISAHFSMIYWVHGDIYKNEPLAFLIEDSQIKEQIEPYFMARIVDVKEFLQRFPFVGTTDAFHFIIEDPVAPWNNGVFALTWDEQGKVRVLNEPIATPVRLNIQTLTCLMMNYRRASYLARIERLETDEETLKSLERIIPNMEAYFSDYF
;
A
#
# COMPACT_ATOMS: atom_id res chain seq x y z
N PHE A 1 3.89 -6.96 -5.45
CA PHE A 1 5.12 -6.44 -6.04
C PHE A 1 5.59 -5.24 -5.23
N GLY A 2 6.84 -5.28 -4.72
CA GLY A 2 7.54 -4.11 -4.21
C GLY A 2 8.06 -3.27 -5.38
N THR A 3 8.14 -1.96 -5.23
CA THR A 3 8.80 -1.08 -6.19
C THR A 3 10.04 -0.51 -5.51
N HIS A 4 11.20 -0.96 -5.96
CA HIS A 4 12.48 -0.43 -5.50
C HIS A 4 12.87 0.77 -6.35
N VAL A 5 13.24 1.87 -5.71
CA VAL A 5 13.60 3.12 -6.39
C VAL A 5 15.02 3.50 -6.05
N VAL A 6 15.75 3.89 -7.08
CA VAL A 6 17.07 4.49 -6.96
C VAL A 6 17.00 5.88 -7.58
N ALA A 7 17.07 6.91 -6.75
CA ALA A 7 17.13 8.30 -7.19
C ALA A 7 18.54 8.84 -7.00
N ARG A 8 19.10 9.47 -8.02
CA ARG A 8 20.40 10.12 -7.94
C ARG A 8 20.25 11.54 -7.41
N ASN A 9 20.98 11.86 -6.35
CA ASN A 9 21.18 13.24 -5.93
C ASN A 9 22.29 13.86 -6.82
N ARG A 10 21.91 14.71 -7.78
CA ARG A 10 22.85 15.57 -8.51
C ARG A 10 22.78 16.95 -7.88
N HIS A 11 23.70 17.30 -6.94
CA HIS A 11 23.90 18.66 -6.44
C HIS A 11 22.64 19.55 -6.44
N GLY A 12 21.63 19.19 -5.64
CA GLY A 12 20.36 19.89 -5.63
C GLY A 12 19.25 19.30 -6.51
N ALA A 13 19.45 18.19 -7.18
CA ALA A 13 18.48 17.61 -8.10
C ALA A 13 17.44 16.68 -7.46
N ILE A 14 17.44 16.52 -6.15
CA ILE A 14 16.19 16.39 -5.41
C ILE A 14 15.81 17.84 -5.06
N GLY A 15 15.42 18.58 -6.10
CA GLY A 15 14.88 19.92 -6.09
C GLY A 15 15.54 20.92 -5.16
N ILE A 16 16.79 21.40 -5.39
CA ILE A 16 17.18 22.70 -4.86
C ILE A 16 18.30 23.30 -5.71
N ASP A 17 17.95 24.14 -6.66
CA ASP A 17 18.76 25.26 -7.06
C ASP A 17 18.80 26.24 -5.88
N ASP A 18 19.97 26.79 -5.51
CA ASP A 18 20.13 27.70 -4.37
C ASP A 18 19.22 28.96 -4.44
N GLU A 19 18.76 29.33 -5.63
CA GLU A 19 17.78 30.41 -5.84
C GLU A 19 16.32 29.95 -5.71
N ARG A 20 16.02 28.63 -5.75
CA ARG A 20 14.68 28.03 -5.61
C ARG A 20 14.43 27.35 -4.27
N ARG A 21 15.18 27.69 -3.24
CA ARG A 21 14.90 27.28 -1.84
C ARG A 21 13.49 27.64 -1.35
N ALA A 22 12.72 28.34 -2.18
CA ALA A 22 11.32 28.69 -1.91
C ALA A 22 10.32 27.58 -2.26
N ASP A 23 10.70 26.53 -3.00
CA ASP A 23 9.81 25.44 -3.43
C ASP A 23 9.89 24.16 -2.59
N HIS A 24 10.58 24.17 -1.45
CA HIS A 24 10.26 23.25 -0.39
C HIS A 24 8.79 23.47 -0.04
N ALA A 25 7.98 22.43 -0.23
CA ALA A 25 6.60 22.50 0.22
C ALA A 25 6.61 23.02 1.66
N SER A 26 6.05 24.21 1.87
CA SER A 26 6.03 24.83 3.19
C SER A 26 5.28 23.88 4.10
N VAL A 27 5.97 23.33 5.08
CA VAL A 27 5.39 22.49 6.12
C VAL A 27 5.38 23.28 7.42
N SER A 28 4.31 23.18 8.19
CA SER A 28 4.16 23.89 9.45
C SER A 28 4.83 23.17 10.62
N GLY A 29 5.12 21.88 10.42
CA GLY A 29 5.64 20.97 11.43
C GLY A 29 7.15 20.77 11.35
N MET A 30 7.63 19.77 12.08
CA MET A 30 9.05 19.45 12.22
C MET A 30 9.29 17.95 12.22
N VAL A 31 10.52 17.53 11.87
CA VAL A 31 10.93 16.12 11.95
C VAL A 31 11.88 15.93 13.13
N GLU A 32 11.59 14.91 13.93
CA GLU A 32 12.44 14.48 15.04
C GLU A 32 13.00 13.08 14.78
N ARG A 33 14.24 12.83 15.22
CA ARG A 33 14.86 11.51 15.18
C ARG A 33 14.56 10.78 16.48
N LEU A 34 13.98 9.60 16.37
CA LEU A 34 13.55 8.79 17.50
C LEU A 34 14.03 7.36 17.38
N PRO A 35 14.10 6.59 18.48
CA PRO A 35 14.21 5.15 18.43
C PRO A 35 13.03 4.53 17.69
N VAL A 36 13.24 3.40 17.02
CA VAL A 36 12.21 2.71 16.22
C VAL A 36 11.07 2.13 17.07
N ASP A 37 11.31 1.93 18.37
CA ASP A 37 10.35 1.43 19.36
C ASP A 37 9.61 2.56 20.11
N ASN A 38 9.74 3.81 19.64
CA ASN A 38 9.01 4.92 20.22
C ASN A 38 7.49 4.76 20.01
N PRO A 39 6.64 5.02 21.04
CA PRO A 39 5.19 4.90 20.92
C PRO A 39 4.56 5.71 19.79
N ASP A 40 5.12 6.85 19.42
CA ASP A 40 4.62 7.68 18.33
C ASP A 40 4.78 7.00 16.96
N VAL A 41 5.86 6.21 16.77
CA VAL A 41 6.06 5.39 15.58
C VAL A 41 4.92 4.39 15.43
N PHE A 42 4.59 3.68 16.49
CA PHE A 42 3.49 2.70 16.51
C PHE A 42 2.13 3.36 16.28
N SER A 43 1.89 4.51 16.94
CA SER A 43 0.64 5.27 16.79
C SER A 43 0.39 5.72 15.35
N VAL A 44 1.43 6.20 14.65
CA VAL A 44 1.31 6.59 13.23
C VAL A 44 1.05 5.37 12.37
N TYR A 45 1.79 4.27 12.61
CA TYR A 45 1.61 3.04 11.83
C TYR A 45 0.19 2.46 11.99
N ASP A 46 -0.34 2.42 13.20
CA ASP A 46 -1.69 1.90 13.45
C ASP A 46 -2.76 2.72 12.70
N LYS A 47 -2.65 4.04 12.71
CA LYS A 47 -3.55 4.93 11.94
C LYS A 47 -3.37 4.71 10.43
N PHE A 48 -2.14 4.56 9.97
CA PHE A 48 -1.83 4.27 8.58
C PHE A 48 -2.41 2.92 8.15
N ALA A 49 -2.23 1.86 8.95
CA ALA A 49 -2.75 0.52 8.66
C ALA A 49 -4.29 0.50 8.57
N GLN A 50 -4.98 1.28 9.41
CA GLN A 50 -6.44 1.43 9.35
C GLN A 50 -6.94 2.07 8.04
N GLN A 51 -6.13 2.90 7.41
CA GLN A 51 -6.48 3.64 6.18
C GLN A 51 -6.06 2.92 4.91
N ASN A 52 -5.21 1.88 5.01
CA ASN A 52 -4.62 1.22 3.85
C ASN A 52 -5.05 -0.24 3.74
N HIS A 53 -5.62 -0.58 2.60
CA HIS A 53 -6.06 -1.94 2.30
C HIS A 53 -4.87 -2.91 2.31
N GLY A 54 -5.01 -4.04 3.02
CA GLY A 54 -3.97 -5.07 3.08
C GLY A 54 -2.81 -4.81 4.03
N ALA A 55 -2.74 -3.63 4.66
CA ALA A 55 -1.73 -3.36 5.68
C ALA A 55 -1.94 -4.28 6.90
N LEU A 56 -0.85 -4.81 7.42
CA LEU A 56 -0.86 -5.67 8.60
C LEU A 56 -0.98 -4.80 9.86
N PHE A 57 -1.88 -5.17 10.77
CA PHE A 57 -1.82 -4.66 12.14
C PHE A 57 -0.66 -5.33 12.86
N ARG A 58 0.40 -4.58 13.12
CA ARG A 58 1.62 -5.08 13.76
C ARG A 58 1.43 -5.15 15.27
N SER A 59 1.45 -6.38 15.83
CA SER A 59 1.64 -6.61 17.28
C SER A 59 3.13 -6.51 17.64
N ASP A 60 3.46 -6.58 18.93
CA ASP A 60 4.86 -6.60 19.40
C ASP A 60 5.68 -7.68 18.68
N PHE A 61 5.10 -8.89 18.51
CA PHE A 61 5.73 -9.97 17.76
C PHE A 61 6.03 -9.59 16.30
N HIS A 62 5.10 -8.92 15.61
CA HIS A 62 5.32 -8.50 14.24
C HIS A 62 6.39 -7.40 14.13
N TRP A 63 6.48 -6.50 15.12
CA TRP A 63 7.54 -5.51 15.17
C TRP A 63 8.91 -6.13 15.44
N GLU A 64 9.00 -7.16 16.31
CA GLU A 64 10.22 -7.94 16.52
C GLU A 64 10.66 -8.63 15.22
N GLU A 65 9.74 -9.29 14.50
CA GLU A 65 10.03 -9.94 13.23
C GLU A 65 10.45 -8.93 12.14
N TYR A 66 9.82 -7.78 12.08
CA TYR A 66 10.12 -6.71 11.13
C TYR A 66 11.58 -6.24 11.24
N TRP A 67 12.12 -6.21 12.47
CA TRP A 67 13.50 -5.78 12.75
C TRP A 67 14.49 -6.93 12.88
N ARG A 68 14.05 -8.16 12.79
CA ARG A 68 14.88 -9.35 13.12
C ARG A 68 16.19 -9.42 12.35
N PHE A 69 16.18 -9.06 11.07
CA PHE A 69 17.33 -9.21 10.17
C PHE A 69 18.08 -7.90 9.94
N GLU A 70 17.66 -6.81 10.56
CA GLU A 70 18.31 -5.52 10.43
C GLU A 70 19.36 -5.30 11.53
N ASN A 71 20.47 -4.69 11.15
CA ASN A 71 21.50 -4.28 12.12
C ASN A 71 20.95 -3.13 13.00
N GLU A 72 21.42 -3.04 14.25
CA GLU A 72 20.98 -1.99 15.17
C GLU A 72 21.28 -0.58 14.64
N ASP A 73 22.43 -0.41 13.96
CA ASP A 73 22.84 0.87 13.35
C ASP A 73 21.92 1.31 12.18
N GLU A 74 21.14 0.40 11.62
CA GLU A 74 20.19 0.64 10.54
C GLU A 74 18.77 0.94 11.06
N ARG A 75 18.58 0.92 12.40
CA ARG A 75 17.28 1.11 13.06
C ARG A 75 17.09 2.54 13.52
N THR A 76 16.87 3.45 12.59
CA THR A 76 16.59 4.85 12.90
C THR A 76 15.22 5.25 12.38
N ALA A 77 14.43 5.93 13.20
CA ALA A 77 13.18 6.54 12.79
C ALA A 77 13.30 8.06 12.73
N ALA A 78 12.72 8.66 11.70
CA ALA A 78 12.41 10.09 11.65
C ALA A 78 10.89 10.23 11.67
N VAL A 79 10.37 10.98 12.65
CA VAL A 79 8.94 11.19 12.84
C VAL A 79 8.60 12.64 12.55
N TYR A 80 7.64 12.83 11.64
CA TYR A 80 7.09 14.16 11.36
C TYR A 80 5.96 14.47 12.32
N TYR A 81 6.07 15.62 12.99
CA TYR A 81 5.05 16.21 13.86
C TYR A 81 4.43 17.43 13.18
N ASP A 82 3.12 17.55 13.22
CA ASP A 82 2.43 18.75 12.74
C ASP A 82 2.59 19.95 13.68
N SER A 83 1.95 21.08 13.36
CA SER A 83 2.00 22.30 14.17
C SER A 83 1.43 22.17 15.59
N ASN A 84 0.64 21.12 15.84
CA ASN A 84 0.10 20.79 17.16
C ASN A 84 0.95 19.78 17.92
N HIS A 85 2.11 19.41 17.37
CA HIS A 85 3.00 18.36 17.88
C HIS A 85 2.33 16.97 17.88
N GLU A 86 1.47 16.70 16.91
CA GLU A 86 0.88 15.38 16.69
C GLU A 86 1.71 14.60 15.66
N PRO A 87 2.08 13.33 15.90
CA PRO A 87 2.85 12.54 14.97
C PRO A 87 1.99 12.13 13.76
N ARG A 88 2.48 12.43 12.55
CA ARG A 88 1.73 12.29 11.29
C ARG A 88 2.44 11.46 10.23
N GLY A 89 3.73 11.22 10.35
CA GLY A 89 4.50 10.45 9.39
C GLY A 89 5.76 9.87 9.97
N VAL A 90 6.21 8.74 9.44
CA VAL A 90 7.41 8.03 9.88
C VAL A 90 8.23 7.61 8.68
N LEU A 91 9.54 7.71 8.82
CA LEU A 91 10.54 7.25 7.88
C LEU A 91 11.55 6.38 8.63
N PHE A 92 11.66 5.11 8.27
CA PHE A 92 12.75 4.25 8.70
C PHE A 92 13.89 4.33 7.71
N TYR A 93 15.08 4.65 8.18
CA TYR A 93 16.21 4.92 7.31
C TYR A 93 17.57 4.68 7.98
N TRP A 94 18.61 4.60 7.15
CA TRP A 94 20.01 4.72 7.55
C TRP A 94 20.80 5.42 6.43
N VAL A 95 21.98 5.90 6.76
CA VAL A 95 22.88 6.50 5.78
C VAL A 95 24.20 5.74 5.81
N ALA A 96 24.60 5.17 4.68
CA ALA A 96 25.85 4.45 4.51
C ALA A 96 26.38 4.66 3.09
N GLU A 97 27.70 4.71 2.92
CA GLU A 97 28.37 4.78 1.61
C GLU A 97 27.80 5.89 0.69
N GLU A 98 27.52 7.07 1.27
CA GLU A 98 26.95 8.23 0.56
C GLU A 98 25.56 7.96 -0.02
N ILE A 99 24.85 6.96 0.51
CA ILE A 99 23.48 6.57 0.13
C ILE A 99 22.57 6.79 1.32
N PHE A 100 21.43 7.43 1.07
CA PHE A 100 20.31 7.49 2.00
C PHE A 100 19.39 6.31 1.70
N HIS A 101 19.36 5.33 2.60
CA HIS A 101 18.50 4.15 2.48
C HIS A 101 17.18 4.40 3.18
N VAL A 102 16.08 4.27 2.45
CA VAL A 102 14.72 4.28 2.98
C VAL A 102 14.25 2.84 3.09
N LYS A 103 14.09 2.34 4.33
CA LYS A 103 13.50 1.02 4.55
C LYS A 103 11.99 1.05 4.35
N GLU A 104 11.32 2.01 4.97
CA GLU A 104 9.88 2.21 4.84
C GLU A 104 9.54 3.68 5.15
N MET A 105 8.59 4.23 4.42
CA MET A 105 8.03 5.55 4.68
C MET A 105 6.51 5.47 4.64
N PHE A 106 5.84 5.85 5.72
CA PHE A 106 4.39 5.91 5.80
C PHE A 106 3.93 7.21 6.46
N TYR A 107 2.81 7.72 6.00
CA TYR A 107 2.31 9.03 6.40
C TYR A 107 0.79 9.08 6.34
N LEU A 108 0.19 9.96 7.13
CA LEU A 108 -1.25 10.11 7.25
C LEU A 108 -1.83 11.20 6.33
N ASP A 109 -0.97 12.10 5.84
CA ASP A 109 -1.36 13.20 4.96
C ASP A 109 -0.19 13.72 4.14
N GLN A 110 -0.50 14.62 3.21
CA GLN A 110 0.45 15.20 2.26
C GLN A 110 1.50 16.09 2.95
N GLU A 111 1.14 16.76 4.04
CA GLU A 111 2.08 17.63 4.77
C GLU A 111 3.18 16.79 5.42
N ALA A 112 2.81 15.70 6.09
CA ALA A 112 3.76 14.74 6.66
C ALA A 112 4.68 14.15 5.59
N ARG A 113 4.12 13.76 4.44
CA ARG A 113 4.91 13.31 3.29
C ARG A 113 5.95 14.34 2.87
N ASN A 114 5.54 15.57 2.69
CA ASN A 114 6.43 16.66 2.29
C ASN A 114 7.50 16.91 3.34
N GLY A 115 7.15 16.88 4.62
CA GLY A 115 8.10 17.04 5.72
C GLY A 115 9.16 15.95 5.75
N LEU A 116 8.79 14.69 5.49
CA LEU A 116 9.73 13.57 5.42
C LEU A 116 10.64 13.68 4.19
N TRP A 117 10.11 14.09 3.02
CA TRP A 117 10.95 14.36 1.86
C TRP A 117 11.90 15.53 2.06
N ASN A 118 11.47 16.60 2.72
CA ASN A 118 12.34 17.72 3.11
C ASN A 118 13.48 17.24 4.03
N PHE A 119 13.17 16.31 4.95
CA PHE A 119 14.18 15.73 5.83
C PHE A 119 15.23 14.90 5.04
N ILE A 120 14.80 14.07 4.07
CA ILE A 120 15.71 13.34 3.18
C ILE A 120 16.59 14.34 2.42
N SER A 121 15.97 15.36 1.82
CA SER A 121 16.66 16.41 1.05
C SER A 121 17.67 17.20 1.88
N ALA A 122 17.44 17.39 3.17
CA ALA A 122 18.39 18.07 4.05
C ALA A 122 19.74 17.35 4.21
N HIS A 123 19.83 16.08 3.80
CA HIS A 123 21.08 15.31 3.82
C HIS A 123 21.91 15.45 2.52
N PHE A 124 21.50 16.32 1.59
CA PHE A 124 22.10 16.44 0.24
C PHE A 124 23.64 16.62 0.22
N SER A 125 24.23 17.23 1.26
CA SER A 125 25.68 17.41 1.34
C SER A 125 26.46 16.14 1.70
N MET A 126 25.77 15.10 2.16
CA MET A 126 26.36 13.86 2.66
C MET A 126 26.02 12.64 1.78
N ILE A 127 25.10 12.78 0.86
CA ILE A 127 24.57 11.67 0.05
C ILE A 127 24.58 12.00 -1.44
N TYR A 128 24.82 10.99 -2.27
CA TYR A 128 24.66 11.08 -3.73
C TYR A 128 23.42 10.32 -4.24
N TRP A 129 22.92 9.40 -3.46
CA TRP A 129 21.81 8.54 -3.86
C TRP A 129 20.77 8.41 -2.75
N VAL A 130 19.53 8.25 -3.14
CA VAL A 130 18.45 7.78 -2.26
C VAL A 130 17.97 6.46 -2.82
N HIS A 131 18.05 5.41 -2.02
CA HIS A 131 17.55 4.08 -2.34
C HIS A 131 16.41 3.73 -1.41
N GLY A 132 15.36 3.10 -1.90
CA GLY A 132 14.27 2.67 -1.03
C GLY A 132 13.12 2.03 -1.78
N ASP A 133 12.23 1.45 -1.00
CA ASP A 133 11.00 0.90 -1.48
C ASP A 133 9.90 1.94 -1.39
N ILE A 134 9.08 2.00 -2.43
CA ILE A 134 7.92 2.89 -2.49
C ILE A 134 6.65 2.08 -2.79
N TYR A 135 5.52 2.69 -2.53
CA TYR A 135 4.24 2.12 -2.96
C TYR A 135 4.19 2.05 -4.49
N LYS A 136 3.60 0.99 -5.01
CA LYS A 136 3.45 0.79 -6.45
C LYS A 136 2.86 2.00 -7.18
N ASN A 137 1.96 2.76 -6.54
CA ASN A 137 1.31 3.94 -7.11
C ASN A 137 1.83 5.27 -6.56
N GLU A 138 2.95 5.26 -5.87
CA GLU A 138 3.62 6.50 -5.50
C GLU A 138 4.27 7.09 -6.76
N PRO A 139 3.76 8.20 -7.32
CA PRO A 139 4.26 8.73 -8.58
C PRO A 139 5.53 9.55 -8.36
N LEU A 140 6.58 8.93 -7.81
CA LEU A 140 7.78 9.62 -7.36
C LEU A 140 8.43 10.42 -8.49
N ALA A 141 8.53 9.86 -9.70
CA ALA A 141 9.06 10.56 -10.86
C ALA A 141 8.29 11.83 -11.23
N PHE A 142 7.01 11.90 -10.91
CA PHE A 142 6.17 13.09 -11.12
C PHE A 142 6.32 14.13 -10.02
N LEU A 143 6.67 13.69 -8.81
CA LEU A 143 6.68 14.52 -7.60
C LEU A 143 8.03 15.18 -7.33
N ILE A 144 9.11 14.71 -7.94
CA ILE A 144 10.45 15.28 -7.83
C ILE A 144 10.81 16.03 -9.11
N GLU A 145 11.56 17.14 -8.99
CA GLU A 145 11.93 17.98 -10.15
C GLU A 145 12.82 17.26 -11.16
N ASP A 146 13.80 16.48 -10.69
CA ASP A 146 14.63 15.66 -11.56
C ASP A 146 14.03 14.25 -11.66
N SER A 147 13.32 14.00 -12.75
CA SER A 147 12.72 12.71 -13.08
C SER A 147 13.74 11.60 -13.43
N GLN A 148 15.05 11.85 -13.27
CA GLN A 148 16.08 10.82 -13.48
C GLN A 148 16.11 9.81 -12.33
N ILE A 149 15.01 9.09 -12.15
CA ILE A 149 14.92 7.98 -11.22
C ILE A 149 14.97 6.66 -11.98
N LYS A 150 15.50 5.64 -11.31
CA LYS A 150 15.41 4.26 -11.78
C LYS A 150 14.40 3.55 -10.88
N GLU A 151 13.28 3.13 -11.45
CA GLU A 151 12.30 2.30 -10.79
C GLU A 151 12.48 0.84 -11.24
N GLN A 152 12.43 -0.08 -10.27
CA GLN A 152 12.48 -1.51 -10.53
C GLN A 152 11.31 -2.17 -9.78
N ILE A 153 10.50 -2.95 -10.50
CA ILE A 153 9.38 -3.69 -9.93
C ILE A 153 9.83 -5.12 -9.72
N GLU A 154 9.80 -5.56 -8.47
CA GLU A 154 10.17 -6.93 -8.08
C GLU A 154 8.99 -7.67 -7.46
N PRO A 155 8.90 -9.02 -7.65
CA PRO A 155 7.99 -9.84 -6.87
C PRO A 155 8.37 -9.77 -5.39
N TYR A 156 7.43 -9.40 -4.52
CA TYR A 156 7.70 -9.23 -3.10
C TYR A 156 7.00 -10.30 -2.25
N PHE A 157 5.68 -10.42 -2.38
CA PHE A 157 4.91 -11.41 -1.65
C PHE A 157 3.83 -12.07 -2.51
N MET A 158 3.31 -13.19 -2.02
CA MET A 158 2.13 -13.87 -2.59
C MET A 158 0.99 -13.77 -1.60
N ALA A 159 -0.21 -13.48 -2.10
CA ALA A 159 -1.44 -13.48 -1.32
C ALA A 159 -2.39 -14.57 -1.83
N ARG A 160 -3.17 -15.16 -0.91
CA ARG A 160 -4.20 -16.13 -1.21
C ARG A 160 -5.40 -15.94 -0.27
N ILE A 161 -6.60 -15.96 -0.83
CA ILE A 161 -7.83 -16.09 -0.05
C ILE A 161 -7.95 -17.55 0.40
N VAL A 162 -7.93 -17.79 1.70
CA VAL A 162 -7.99 -19.13 2.30
C VAL A 162 -9.43 -19.61 2.44
N ASP A 163 -10.34 -18.72 2.82
CA ASP A 163 -11.78 -18.98 2.95
C ASP A 163 -12.55 -17.89 2.19
N VAL A 164 -13.12 -18.27 1.04
CA VAL A 164 -13.82 -17.33 0.15
C VAL A 164 -15.05 -16.73 0.84
N LYS A 165 -15.84 -17.55 1.55
CA LYS A 165 -17.08 -17.11 2.16
C LYS A 165 -16.81 -16.07 3.26
N GLU A 166 -15.92 -16.41 4.19
CA GLU A 166 -15.53 -15.52 5.29
C GLU A 166 -14.86 -14.24 4.78
N PHE A 167 -14.03 -14.36 3.75
CA PHE A 167 -13.39 -13.20 3.14
C PHE A 167 -14.41 -12.25 2.52
N LEU A 168 -15.32 -12.75 1.68
CA LEU A 168 -16.32 -11.93 1.00
C LEU A 168 -17.31 -11.28 1.98
N GLN A 169 -17.65 -11.97 3.10
CA GLN A 169 -18.51 -11.39 4.14
C GLN A 169 -17.89 -10.20 4.88
N ARG A 170 -16.56 -10.16 4.95
CA ARG A 170 -15.79 -9.10 5.65
C ARG A 170 -15.21 -8.06 4.72
N PHE A 171 -15.26 -8.33 3.41
CA PHE A 171 -14.68 -7.41 2.43
C PHE A 171 -15.46 -6.08 2.40
N PRO A 172 -14.77 -4.92 2.42
CA PRO A 172 -15.39 -3.61 2.51
C PRO A 172 -15.91 -3.12 1.15
N PHE A 173 -16.92 -3.80 0.60
CA PHE A 173 -17.56 -3.36 -0.64
C PHE A 173 -18.09 -1.92 -0.50
N VAL A 174 -17.96 -1.14 -1.55
CA VAL A 174 -18.45 0.25 -1.59
C VAL A 174 -19.84 0.28 -2.21
N GLY A 175 -20.84 0.68 -1.43
CA GLY A 175 -22.23 0.73 -1.88
C GLY A 175 -22.83 -0.66 -2.12
N THR A 176 -23.90 -0.69 -2.89
CA THR A 176 -24.64 -1.90 -3.24
C THR A 176 -24.80 -2.04 -4.75
N THR A 177 -25.11 -3.23 -5.21
CA THR A 177 -25.41 -3.54 -6.61
C THR A 177 -26.49 -4.62 -6.67
N ASP A 178 -26.99 -4.91 -7.88
CA ASP A 178 -27.83 -6.09 -8.11
C ASP A 178 -27.08 -7.37 -7.73
N ALA A 179 -27.83 -8.35 -7.29
CA ALA A 179 -27.26 -9.65 -6.89
C ALA A 179 -26.53 -10.30 -8.05
N PHE A 180 -25.41 -10.90 -7.77
CA PHE A 180 -24.63 -11.77 -8.66
C PHE A 180 -23.95 -12.87 -7.86
N HIS A 181 -23.36 -13.86 -8.53
CA HIS A 181 -22.62 -14.90 -7.84
C HIS A 181 -21.28 -15.19 -8.50
N PHE A 182 -20.26 -15.42 -7.67
CA PHE A 182 -19.01 -16.00 -8.10
C PHE A 182 -19.13 -17.51 -8.26
N ILE A 183 -18.56 -18.05 -9.33
CA ILE A 183 -18.28 -19.48 -9.50
C ILE A 183 -16.78 -19.63 -9.42
N ILE A 184 -16.31 -20.21 -8.31
CA ILE A 184 -14.89 -20.28 -7.98
C ILE A 184 -14.36 -21.69 -8.21
N GLU A 185 -13.17 -21.76 -8.84
CA GLU A 185 -12.36 -22.97 -8.93
C GLU A 185 -11.10 -22.82 -8.08
N ASP A 186 -10.90 -23.76 -7.15
CA ASP A 186 -9.73 -23.84 -6.30
C ASP A 186 -9.24 -25.30 -6.25
N PRO A 187 -8.15 -25.63 -6.97
CA PRO A 187 -7.64 -27.00 -7.02
C PRO A 187 -6.95 -27.46 -5.74
N VAL A 188 -6.61 -26.54 -4.84
CA VAL A 188 -5.84 -26.82 -3.61
C VAL A 188 -6.72 -26.86 -2.37
N ALA A 189 -7.75 -25.99 -2.31
CA ALA A 189 -8.65 -25.87 -1.17
C ALA A 189 -10.11 -26.19 -1.58
N PRO A 190 -10.54 -27.46 -1.50
CA PRO A 190 -11.83 -27.89 -2.02
C PRO A 190 -13.04 -27.16 -1.43
N TRP A 191 -12.95 -26.63 -0.22
CA TRP A 191 -14.02 -25.84 0.42
C TRP A 191 -14.29 -24.49 -0.26
N ASN A 192 -13.35 -24.00 -1.08
CA ASN A 192 -13.51 -22.79 -1.88
C ASN A 192 -14.15 -23.05 -3.24
N ASN A 193 -14.32 -24.32 -3.65
CA ASN A 193 -14.99 -24.65 -4.91
C ASN A 193 -16.49 -24.47 -4.77
N GLY A 194 -17.09 -23.77 -5.72
CA GLY A 194 -18.53 -23.64 -5.79
C GLY A 194 -19.05 -22.25 -6.06
N VAL A 195 -20.27 -22.01 -5.61
CA VAL A 195 -21.03 -20.79 -5.84
C VAL A 195 -21.07 -19.95 -4.58
N PHE A 196 -20.74 -18.67 -4.72
CA PHE A 196 -20.79 -17.66 -3.66
C PHE A 196 -21.58 -16.45 -4.15
N ALA A 197 -22.87 -16.42 -3.81
CA ALA A 197 -23.75 -15.34 -4.21
C ALA A 197 -23.67 -14.17 -3.24
N LEU A 198 -23.57 -12.98 -3.78
CA LEU A 198 -23.55 -11.74 -3.00
C LEU A 198 -24.90 -11.05 -3.08
N THR A 199 -25.46 -10.76 -1.93
CA THR A 199 -26.66 -9.93 -1.73
C THR A 199 -26.39 -8.90 -0.66
N TRP A 200 -27.14 -7.83 -0.65
CA TRP A 200 -27.03 -6.77 0.37
C TRP A 200 -28.33 -6.66 1.15
N ASP A 201 -28.24 -6.52 2.45
CA ASP A 201 -29.40 -6.25 3.28
C ASP A 201 -29.78 -4.74 3.24
N GLU A 202 -30.85 -4.37 3.93
CA GLU A 202 -31.35 -2.99 3.97
C GLU A 202 -30.34 -1.98 4.53
N GLN A 203 -29.37 -2.44 5.32
CA GLN A 203 -28.28 -1.63 5.86
C GLN A 203 -27.06 -1.59 4.94
N GLY A 204 -27.12 -2.24 3.77
CA GLY A 204 -26.01 -2.33 2.81
C GLY A 204 -24.92 -3.32 3.20
N LYS A 205 -25.16 -4.18 4.18
CA LYS A 205 -24.21 -5.23 4.57
C LYS A 205 -24.31 -6.41 3.63
N VAL A 206 -23.15 -6.89 3.17
CA VAL A 206 -23.08 -8.05 2.28
C VAL A 206 -23.46 -9.33 3.01
N ARG A 207 -24.22 -10.19 2.32
CA ARG A 207 -24.51 -11.56 2.72
C ARG A 207 -24.07 -12.51 1.62
N VAL A 208 -23.41 -13.59 2.01
CA VAL A 208 -22.89 -14.61 1.10
C VAL A 208 -23.71 -15.88 1.22
N LEU A 209 -24.33 -16.29 0.12
CA LEU A 209 -25.14 -17.51 -0.01
C LEU A 209 -24.40 -18.51 -0.89
N ASN A 210 -24.62 -19.81 -0.67
CA ASN A 210 -23.97 -20.88 -1.43
C ASN A 210 -24.90 -21.46 -2.54
N GLU A 211 -25.73 -20.62 -3.13
CA GLU A 211 -26.66 -20.97 -4.20
C GLU A 211 -26.57 -19.97 -5.34
N PRO A 212 -26.78 -20.41 -6.59
CA PRO A 212 -26.72 -19.52 -7.74
C PRO A 212 -27.92 -18.56 -7.74
N ILE A 213 -27.61 -17.27 -7.83
CA ILE A 213 -28.58 -16.19 -8.03
C ILE A 213 -28.07 -15.25 -9.11
N ALA A 214 -28.98 -14.75 -9.94
CA ALA A 214 -28.67 -13.76 -10.99
C ALA A 214 -27.46 -14.13 -11.88
N THR A 215 -26.64 -13.15 -12.26
CA THR A 215 -25.55 -13.32 -13.23
C THR A 215 -24.33 -14.03 -12.64
N PRO A 216 -23.74 -15.01 -13.33
CA PRO A 216 -22.50 -15.65 -12.90
C PRO A 216 -21.26 -14.80 -13.22
N VAL A 217 -20.30 -14.80 -12.28
CA VAL A 217 -18.93 -14.32 -12.47
C VAL A 217 -17.98 -15.52 -12.30
N ARG A 218 -17.40 -16.00 -13.40
CA ARG A 218 -16.54 -17.20 -13.41
C ARG A 218 -15.10 -16.82 -13.31
N LEU A 219 -14.38 -17.38 -12.36
CA LEU A 219 -12.95 -17.17 -12.18
C LEU A 219 -12.34 -18.22 -11.23
N ASN A 220 -11.03 -18.35 -11.25
CA ASN A 220 -10.31 -19.16 -10.27
C ASN A 220 -9.92 -18.36 -9.04
N ILE A 221 -9.48 -19.04 -7.98
CA ILE A 221 -9.10 -18.43 -6.71
C ILE A 221 -7.97 -17.40 -6.84
N GLN A 222 -7.01 -17.62 -7.76
CA GLN A 222 -5.91 -16.68 -8.00
C GLN A 222 -6.43 -15.36 -8.57
N THR A 223 -7.36 -15.45 -9.51
CA THR A 223 -8.01 -14.29 -10.12
C THR A 223 -8.90 -13.55 -9.11
N LEU A 224 -9.64 -14.28 -8.27
CA LEU A 224 -10.40 -13.66 -7.18
C LEU A 224 -9.47 -12.90 -6.22
N THR A 225 -8.38 -13.53 -5.80
CA THR A 225 -7.40 -12.86 -4.92
C THR A 225 -6.82 -11.61 -5.58
N CYS A 226 -6.44 -11.70 -6.87
CA CYS A 226 -5.95 -10.58 -7.66
C CYS A 226 -6.95 -9.42 -7.73
N LEU A 227 -8.23 -9.73 -7.94
CA LEU A 227 -9.33 -8.76 -8.00
C LEU A 227 -9.56 -8.09 -6.64
N MET A 228 -9.70 -8.89 -5.57
CA MET A 228 -10.03 -8.38 -4.23
C MET A 228 -8.87 -7.61 -3.58
N MET A 229 -7.62 -7.98 -3.88
CA MET A 229 -6.44 -7.19 -3.48
C MET A 229 -6.18 -5.98 -4.38
N ASN A 230 -7.08 -5.72 -5.31
CA ASN A 230 -7.00 -4.64 -6.30
C ASN A 230 -5.66 -4.58 -7.07
N TYR A 231 -5.02 -5.74 -7.24
CA TYR A 231 -3.80 -5.84 -8.06
C TYR A 231 -4.10 -5.60 -9.53
N ARG A 232 -5.28 -6.06 -10.00
CA ARG A 232 -5.84 -5.76 -11.33
C ARG A 232 -7.35 -5.59 -11.24
N ARG A 233 -7.86 -4.61 -11.95
CA ARG A 233 -9.30 -4.31 -12.02
C ARG A 233 -10.08 -5.37 -12.80
N ALA A 234 -11.38 -5.47 -12.54
CA ALA A 234 -12.26 -6.46 -13.17
C ALA A 234 -12.24 -6.37 -14.71
N SER A 235 -12.27 -5.17 -15.26
CA SER A 235 -12.21 -4.91 -16.70
C SER A 235 -10.90 -5.41 -17.35
N TYR A 236 -9.77 -5.28 -16.65
CA TYR A 236 -8.51 -5.84 -17.12
C TYR A 236 -8.53 -7.37 -17.11
N LEU A 237 -9.05 -7.98 -16.02
CA LEU A 237 -9.14 -9.44 -15.87
C LEU A 237 -10.09 -10.07 -16.90
N ALA A 238 -11.21 -9.40 -17.21
CA ALA A 238 -12.11 -9.80 -18.28
C ALA A 238 -11.42 -9.73 -19.66
N ARG A 239 -10.71 -8.64 -19.94
CA ARG A 239 -10.00 -8.46 -21.22
C ARG A 239 -8.93 -9.54 -21.48
N ILE A 240 -8.31 -10.08 -20.44
CA ILE A 240 -7.32 -11.17 -20.55
C ILE A 240 -7.94 -12.56 -20.32
N GLU A 241 -9.26 -12.66 -20.38
CA GLU A 241 -10.01 -13.91 -20.28
C GLU A 241 -9.79 -14.68 -18.94
N ARG A 242 -9.48 -13.96 -17.87
CA ARG A 242 -9.36 -14.53 -16.52
C ARG A 242 -10.63 -14.38 -15.68
N LEU A 243 -11.56 -13.55 -16.10
CA LEU A 243 -12.86 -13.32 -15.50
C LEU A 243 -13.90 -13.30 -16.62
N GLU A 244 -14.96 -14.11 -16.47
CA GLU A 244 -16.07 -14.20 -17.41
C GLU A 244 -17.37 -13.75 -16.74
N THR A 245 -18.02 -12.74 -17.32
CA THR A 245 -19.33 -12.23 -16.89
C THR A 245 -19.91 -11.32 -17.98
N ASP A 246 -21.14 -10.83 -17.80
CA ASP A 246 -21.72 -9.82 -18.70
C ASP A 246 -21.16 -8.40 -18.40
N GLU A 247 -21.44 -7.48 -19.34
CA GLU A 247 -20.93 -6.10 -19.27
C GLU A 247 -21.51 -5.30 -18.08
N GLU A 248 -22.76 -5.54 -17.70
CA GLU A 248 -23.42 -4.85 -16.60
C GLU A 248 -22.84 -5.26 -15.25
N THR A 249 -22.68 -6.55 -15.04
CA THR A 249 -22.03 -7.11 -13.85
C THR A 249 -20.56 -6.67 -13.76
N LEU A 250 -19.87 -6.60 -14.91
CA LEU A 250 -18.49 -6.10 -14.95
C LEU A 250 -18.39 -4.66 -14.47
N LYS A 251 -19.29 -3.77 -14.93
CA LYS A 251 -19.38 -2.37 -14.45
C LYS A 251 -19.73 -2.29 -12.97
N SER A 252 -20.57 -3.20 -12.50
CA SER A 252 -20.91 -3.29 -11.08
C SER A 252 -19.70 -3.67 -10.22
N LEU A 253 -18.92 -4.67 -10.64
CA LEU A 253 -17.67 -5.06 -9.96
C LEU A 253 -16.67 -3.88 -9.89
N GLU A 254 -16.52 -3.12 -10.98
CA GLU A 254 -15.65 -1.94 -11.02
C GLU A 254 -16.09 -0.87 -10.01
N ARG A 255 -17.37 -0.75 -9.75
CA ARG A 255 -17.93 0.25 -8.84
C ARG A 255 -17.83 -0.16 -7.38
N ILE A 256 -18.17 -1.44 -7.05
CA ILE A 256 -18.30 -1.89 -5.65
C ILE A 256 -16.97 -2.34 -5.04
N ILE A 257 -15.99 -2.74 -5.85
CA ILE A 257 -14.66 -3.07 -5.35
C ILE A 257 -13.85 -1.77 -5.21
N PRO A 258 -13.41 -1.40 -3.99
CA PRO A 258 -12.67 -0.17 -3.77
C PRO A 258 -11.44 -0.09 -4.67
N ASN A 259 -11.15 1.09 -5.21
CA ASN A 259 -9.93 1.33 -5.98
C ASN A 259 -8.78 1.70 -5.04
N MET A 260 -8.43 0.78 -4.15
CA MET A 260 -7.36 0.91 -3.17
C MET A 260 -6.39 -0.25 -3.36
N GLU A 261 -5.16 0.04 -3.78
CA GLU A 261 -4.15 -1.00 -3.88
C GLU A 261 -3.77 -1.53 -2.50
N ALA A 262 -3.47 -2.84 -2.44
CA ALA A 262 -3.03 -3.45 -1.21
C ALA A 262 -1.60 -2.99 -0.89
N TYR A 263 -1.41 -2.51 0.33
CA TYR A 263 -0.12 -2.20 0.91
C TYR A 263 0.35 -3.38 1.77
N PHE A 264 1.58 -3.80 1.59
CA PHE A 264 2.21 -4.81 2.43
C PHE A 264 3.73 -4.65 2.36
N SER A 265 4.37 -4.41 3.49
CA SER A 265 5.82 -4.18 3.61
C SER A 265 6.51 -5.14 4.59
N ASP A 266 5.76 -6.05 5.21
CA ASP A 266 6.31 -7.01 6.15
C ASP A 266 6.96 -8.18 5.43
N TYR A 267 8.04 -8.70 6.02
CA TYR A 267 8.76 -9.89 5.56
C TYR A 267 8.77 -10.92 6.70
N PHE A 268 8.47 -12.19 6.38
CA PHE A 268 8.38 -13.30 7.34
C PHE A 268 9.35 -14.42 6.97
#